data_e2031d5d491d944f57ed21a655e0e5c2
#
_entry.id   e2031d5d491d944f57ed21a655e0e5c2
#
_cell.length_a   1.000
_cell.length_b   1.000
_cell.length_c   1.000
_cell.angle_alpha   90.00
_cell.angle_beta   90.00
_cell.angle_gamma   90.00
#
_symmetry.space_group_name_H-M   'P 1'
#
loop_
_entity.id
_entity.type
_entity.pdbx_description
1 polymer ?
#
loop_
_entity_poly.entity_id
_entity_poly.type
_entity_poly.pdbx_seq_one_letter_code
_entity_poly.pdbx_strand_id
1 'polypeptide(L)'
;MSHRLLLIVGSGPPLMRRYLMEAAAAYSPLLLIDDAPPTWQRPYTVDHETADLTDPLAVTAAADALAARWNIAGVLTWDEYCLMAAARLAERYGLPGNVPDAVGAARDKAVSRQRFAAANVPSAASTWVHSLAAAASAAERVGYPAVLKPAAHAGSVGVVRVDALTDLPRTWAIAEAGAAHQGAEGQGVLLEEYLDGPEISVETATYRGVTTAVAVTRKSLGFKPYFMETGHCVTAGDPLLTTVAPIAEAALRALGITNGISHVEMRLTADGPRLIEVNARCGGDLIGDLVRRATGVDLARAAAAIACGHIPDLHPTEDRSAAIGMLYPPAEGIVTHRELRPGRDQHLEHFQWLRDVGDTATLTPSSTTPNNIRAGYAVVSGDSAHDAQQHLADVLARADVRVTSTVPRAA
;
A
#
# COMPACT_ATOMS: atom_id res chain seq x y z
N MET A 1 -17.51 -33.97 -2.12
CA MET A 1 -16.45 -33.31 -1.30
C MET A 1 -16.83 -31.83 -1.22
N SER A 2 -17.11 -31.31 -0.02
CA SER A 2 -17.42 -29.88 0.10
C SER A 2 -16.15 -29.10 -0.28
N HIS A 3 -16.24 -28.27 -1.30
CA HIS A 3 -15.14 -27.40 -1.72
C HIS A 3 -14.76 -26.51 -0.52
N ARG A 4 -13.48 -26.45 -0.22
CA ARG A 4 -12.95 -25.51 0.74
C ARG A 4 -12.75 -24.17 0.02
N LEU A 5 -13.31 -23.09 0.57
CA LEU A 5 -13.37 -21.79 -0.07
C LEU A 5 -12.50 -20.77 0.69
N LEU A 6 -11.93 -19.81 -0.04
CA LEU A 6 -11.17 -18.71 0.55
C LEU A 6 -12.10 -17.52 0.84
N LEU A 7 -12.11 -17.05 2.07
CA LEU A 7 -12.89 -15.88 2.49
C LEU A 7 -12.07 -14.60 2.29
N ILE A 8 -12.61 -13.68 1.48
CA ILE A 8 -12.07 -12.32 1.31
C ILE A 8 -12.85 -11.37 2.21
N VAL A 9 -12.14 -10.53 2.96
CA VAL A 9 -12.72 -9.47 3.80
C VAL A 9 -12.31 -8.12 3.23
N GLY A 10 -13.28 -7.37 2.68
CA GLY A 10 -13.04 -6.10 2.01
C GLY A 10 -12.38 -6.25 0.64
N SER A 11 -13.09 -5.94 -0.43
CA SER A 11 -12.57 -6.06 -1.79
C SER A 11 -11.85 -4.80 -2.28
N GLY A 12 -12.27 -3.62 -1.81
CA GLY A 12 -11.77 -2.32 -2.24
C GLY A 12 -12.17 -1.92 -3.68
N PRO A 13 -11.62 -0.83 -4.21
CA PRO A 13 -12.01 -0.30 -5.51
C PRO A 13 -11.46 -1.17 -6.68
N PRO A 14 -12.27 -1.42 -7.73
CA PRO A 14 -11.90 -2.34 -8.82
C PRO A 14 -10.63 -1.93 -9.56
N LEU A 15 -10.38 -0.63 -9.76
CA LEU A 15 -9.23 -0.13 -10.52
C LEU A 15 -7.88 -0.56 -9.95
N MET A 16 -7.79 -0.73 -8.62
CA MET A 16 -6.54 -1.08 -7.94
C MET A 16 -6.57 -2.49 -7.33
N ARG A 17 -7.72 -3.19 -7.36
CA ARG A 17 -7.90 -4.45 -6.60
C ARG A 17 -8.39 -5.62 -7.46
N ARG A 18 -8.89 -5.36 -8.67
CA ARG A 18 -9.44 -6.42 -9.51
C ARG A 18 -8.42 -7.54 -9.77
N TYR A 19 -7.17 -7.23 -10.08
CA TYR A 19 -6.12 -8.22 -10.34
C TYR A 19 -5.86 -9.14 -9.13
N LEU A 20 -5.99 -8.61 -7.89
CA LEU A 20 -5.85 -9.41 -6.67
C LEU A 20 -7.00 -10.42 -6.54
N MET A 21 -8.23 -9.95 -6.81
CA MET A 21 -9.43 -10.80 -6.78
C MET A 21 -9.37 -11.89 -7.86
N GLU A 22 -8.95 -11.54 -9.08
CA GLU A 22 -8.77 -12.47 -10.19
C GLU A 22 -7.75 -13.56 -9.87
N ALA A 23 -6.58 -13.19 -9.33
CA ALA A 23 -5.53 -14.11 -8.97
C ALA A 23 -5.95 -15.04 -7.80
N ALA A 24 -6.64 -14.50 -6.79
CA ALA A 24 -7.17 -15.28 -5.69
C ALA A 24 -8.27 -16.25 -6.16
N ALA A 25 -9.19 -15.82 -7.04
CA ALA A 25 -10.24 -16.65 -7.62
C ALA A 25 -9.69 -17.77 -8.52
N ALA A 26 -8.60 -17.50 -9.23
CA ALA A 26 -7.89 -18.51 -10.01
C ALA A 26 -7.21 -19.58 -9.14
N TYR A 27 -6.98 -19.28 -7.87
CA TYR A 27 -6.42 -20.23 -6.90
C TYR A 27 -7.50 -21.05 -6.18
N SER A 28 -8.54 -20.40 -5.70
CA SER A 28 -9.63 -21.02 -4.90
C SER A 28 -10.95 -20.31 -5.16
N PRO A 29 -12.12 -20.99 -5.14
CA PRO A 29 -13.41 -20.32 -5.14
C PRO A 29 -13.52 -19.37 -3.93
N LEU A 30 -14.10 -18.18 -4.13
CA LEU A 30 -14.13 -17.13 -3.13
C LEU A 30 -15.47 -16.95 -2.45
N LEU A 31 -15.43 -16.69 -1.15
CA LEU A 31 -16.48 -16.06 -0.36
C LEU A 31 -16.10 -14.60 -0.14
N LEU A 32 -17.07 -13.70 -0.01
CA LEU A 32 -16.84 -12.29 0.18
C LEU A 32 -17.64 -11.74 1.38
N ILE A 33 -16.97 -10.94 2.22
CA ILE A 33 -17.62 -10.00 3.13
C ILE A 33 -17.21 -8.59 2.68
N ASP A 34 -18.19 -7.72 2.38
CA ASP A 34 -17.95 -6.35 1.96
C ASP A 34 -19.02 -5.41 2.54
N ASP A 35 -18.82 -4.10 2.44
CA ASP A 35 -19.78 -3.08 2.93
C ASP A 35 -21.03 -2.95 2.06
N ALA A 36 -21.01 -3.50 0.85
CA ALA A 36 -22.12 -3.51 -0.10
C ALA A 36 -22.22 -4.85 -0.85
N PRO A 37 -23.38 -5.19 -1.41
CA PRO A 37 -23.53 -6.36 -2.28
C PRO A 37 -22.58 -6.31 -3.47
N PRO A 38 -22.01 -7.47 -3.88
CA PRO A 38 -21.01 -7.52 -4.93
C PRO A 38 -21.56 -7.02 -6.28
N THR A 39 -20.76 -6.18 -6.93
CA THR A 39 -21.00 -5.67 -8.29
C THR A 39 -19.98 -6.24 -9.25
N TRP A 40 -18.78 -5.65 -9.30
CA TRP A 40 -17.65 -6.12 -10.11
C TRP A 40 -17.04 -7.43 -9.59
N GLN A 41 -17.27 -7.77 -8.32
CA GLN A 41 -16.78 -8.98 -7.66
C GLN A 41 -17.59 -10.23 -8.03
N ARG A 42 -18.82 -10.08 -8.54
CA ARG A 42 -19.74 -11.20 -8.85
C ARG A 42 -19.12 -12.34 -9.67
N PRO A 43 -18.29 -12.09 -10.70
CA PRO A 43 -17.69 -13.18 -11.49
C PRO A 43 -16.70 -14.04 -10.70
N TYR A 44 -16.21 -13.56 -9.55
CA TYR A 44 -15.15 -14.18 -8.75
C TYR A 44 -15.67 -14.84 -7.48
N THR A 45 -16.90 -14.55 -7.05
CA THR A 45 -17.46 -14.98 -5.75
C THR A 45 -18.55 -16.02 -5.90
N VAL A 46 -18.51 -17.05 -5.05
CA VAL A 46 -19.53 -18.11 -4.96
C VAL A 46 -20.70 -17.64 -4.09
N ASP A 47 -20.41 -16.97 -2.98
CA ASP A 47 -21.39 -16.46 -2.03
C ASP A 47 -20.82 -15.22 -1.31
N HIS A 48 -21.68 -14.44 -0.66
CA HIS A 48 -21.29 -13.24 0.06
C HIS A 48 -22.21 -12.93 1.24
N GLU A 49 -21.69 -12.14 2.15
CA GLU A 49 -22.46 -11.39 3.17
C GLU A 49 -22.08 -9.93 3.14
N THR A 50 -23.03 -9.06 3.50
CA THR A 50 -22.78 -7.63 3.63
C THR A 50 -22.68 -7.26 5.10
N ALA A 51 -21.63 -6.52 5.47
CA ALA A 51 -21.40 -6.08 6.84
C ALA A 51 -20.68 -4.73 6.87
N ASP A 52 -20.92 -3.95 7.92
CA ASP A 52 -20.06 -2.81 8.22
C ASP A 52 -18.66 -3.31 8.55
N LEU A 53 -17.70 -3.06 7.66
CA LEU A 53 -16.31 -3.51 7.80
C LEU A 53 -15.57 -2.84 8.97
N THR A 54 -16.12 -1.75 9.52
CA THR A 54 -15.57 -1.06 10.69
C THR A 54 -16.07 -1.64 12.02
N ASP A 55 -17.12 -2.48 11.97
CA ASP A 55 -17.66 -3.19 13.14
C ASP A 55 -17.17 -4.64 13.18
N PRO A 56 -16.23 -4.99 14.10
CA PRO A 56 -15.73 -6.35 14.23
C PRO A 56 -16.80 -7.39 14.55
N LEU A 57 -17.90 -7.01 15.21
CA LEU A 57 -19.01 -7.92 15.53
C LEU A 57 -19.84 -8.20 14.29
N ALA A 58 -20.14 -7.20 13.48
CA ALA A 58 -20.86 -7.36 12.21
C ALA A 58 -20.05 -8.27 11.25
N VAL A 59 -18.74 -8.03 11.10
CA VAL A 59 -17.86 -8.87 10.26
C VAL A 59 -17.82 -10.29 10.77
N THR A 60 -17.75 -10.51 12.09
CA THR A 60 -17.76 -11.85 12.68
C THR A 60 -19.08 -12.59 12.43
N ALA A 61 -20.21 -11.90 12.59
CA ALA A 61 -21.54 -12.49 12.34
C ALA A 61 -21.71 -12.88 10.86
N ALA A 62 -21.26 -12.03 9.93
CA ALA A 62 -21.26 -12.31 8.50
C ALA A 62 -20.38 -13.54 8.15
N ALA A 63 -19.19 -13.62 8.77
CA ALA A 63 -18.31 -14.76 8.58
C ALA A 63 -18.91 -16.08 9.12
N ASP A 64 -19.55 -16.04 10.31
CA ASP A 64 -20.24 -17.21 10.89
C ASP A 64 -21.42 -17.64 10.01
N ALA A 65 -22.16 -16.70 9.40
CA ALA A 65 -23.24 -17.02 8.45
C ALA A 65 -22.72 -17.71 7.18
N LEU A 66 -21.56 -17.28 6.65
CA LEU A 66 -20.89 -17.97 5.53
C LEU A 66 -20.37 -19.36 5.98
N ALA A 67 -19.74 -19.45 7.16
CA ALA A 67 -19.20 -20.70 7.69
C ALA A 67 -20.29 -21.76 7.96
N ALA A 68 -21.53 -21.34 8.22
CA ALA A 68 -22.67 -22.27 8.37
C ALA A 68 -23.07 -22.94 7.04
N ARG A 69 -22.74 -22.32 5.91
CA ARG A 69 -23.08 -22.81 4.56
C ARG A 69 -21.89 -23.42 3.82
N TRP A 70 -20.68 -22.97 4.14
CA TRP A 70 -19.47 -23.29 3.40
C TRP A 70 -18.31 -23.68 4.31
N ASN A 71 -17.41 -24.51 3.80
CA ASN A 71 -16.17 -24.85 4.49
C ASN A 71 -15.07 -23.82 4.14
N ILE A 72 -14.75 -22.91 5.05
CA ILE A 72 -13.73 -21.88 4.85
C ILE A 72 -12.34 -22.54 4.97
N ALA A 73 -11.50 -22.36 3.93
CA ALA A 73 -10.13 -22.88 3.85
C ALA A 73 -9.09 -21.91 4.39
N GLY A 74 -9.38 -20.61 4.29
CA GLY A 74 -8.48 -19.52 4.68
C GLY A 74 -9.22 -18.21 4.70
N VAL A 75 -8.62 -17.20 5.33
CA VAL A 75 -9.11 -15.81 5.35
C VAL A 75 -8.03 -14.91 4.78
N LEU A 76 -8.39 -14.03 3.86
CA LEU A 76 -7.47 -13.13 3.19
C LEU A 76 -8.09 -11.73 3.09
N THR A 77 -7.25 -10.72 3.23
CA THR A 77 -7.54 -9.33 2.86
C THR A 77 -6.32 -8.66 2.27
N TRP A 78 -6.54 -7.70 1.43
CA TRP A 78 -5.55 -6.72 0.95
C TRP A 78 -5.92 -5.29 1.34
N ASP A 79 -6.97 -5.13 2.13
CA ASP A 79 -7.38 -3.85 2.68
C ASP A 79 -6.74 -3.63 4.06
N GLU A 80 -6.06 -2.49 4.22
CA GLU A 80 -5.38 -2.13 5.47
C GLU A 80 -6.34 -2.12 6.66
N TYR A 81 -7.54 -1.65 6.45
CA TYR A 81 -8.54 -1.50 7.53
C TYR A 81 -9.21 -2.82 7.90
N CYS A 82 -9.14 -3.83 7.03
CA CYS A 82 -9.69 -5.17 7.29
C CYS A 82 -8.67 -6.17 7.87
N LEU A 83 -7.38 -5.80 7.99
CA LEU A 83 -6.31 -6.71 8.45
C LEU A 83 -6.61 -7.30 9.83
N MET A 84 -7.05 -6.49 10.79
CA MET A 84 -7.39 -6.96 12.14
C MET A 84 -8.58 -7.90 12.15
N ALA A 85 -9.61 -7.61 11.34
CA ALA A 85 -10.77 -8.47 11.21
C ALA A 85 -10.38 -9.83 10.60
N ALA A 86 -9.60 -9.83 9.52
CA ALA A 86 -9.10 -11.05 8.88
C ALA A 86 -8.25 -11.91 9.85
N ALA A 87 -7.36 -11.28 10.64
CA ALA A 87 -6.54 -11.99 11.62
C ALA A 87 -7.40 -12.65 12.70
N ARG A 88 -8.38 -11.93 13.26
CA ARG A 88 -9.32 -12.48 14.26
C ARG A 88 -10.17 -13.62 13.71
N LEU A 89 -10.62 -13.52 12.46
CA LEU A 89 -11.37 -14.61 11.82
C LEU A 89 -10.51 -15.85 11.57
N ALA A 90 -9.25 -15.65 11.11
CA ALA A 90 -8.32 -16.76 10.93
C ALA A 90 -8.06 -17.47 12.27
N GLU A 91 -7.83 -16.74 13.36
CA GLU A 91 -7.67 -17.27 14.70
C GLU A 91 -8.94 -18.00 15.19
N ARG A 92 -10.12 -17.39 15.03
CA ARG A 92 -11.43 -17.96 15.41
C ARG A 92 -11.70 -19.30 14.76
N TYR A 93 -11.33 -19.45 13.49
CA TYR A 93 -11.58 -20.70 12.74
C TYR A 93 -10.38 -21.67 12.76
N GLY A 94 -9.31 -21.37 13.49
CA GLY A 94 -8.10 -22.20 13.54
C GLY A 94 -7.40 -22.32 12.18
N LEU A 95 -7.46 -21.27 11.36
CA LEU A 95 -6.91 -21.22 10.01
C LEU A 95 -5.51 -20.57 10.01
N PRO A 96 -4.69 -20.84 8.99
CA PRO A 96 -3.40 -20.17 8.83
C PRO A 96 -3.58 -18.66 8.73
N GLY A 97 -2.76 -17.90 9.46
CA GLY A 97 -2.80 -16.44 9.49
C GLY A 97 -1.77 -15.92 10.46
N ASN A 98 -1.78 -14.61 10.65
CA ASN A 98 -1.02 -13.93 11.70
C ASN A 98 -1.90 -13.76 12.94
N VAL A 99 -1.31 -13.84 14.12
CA VAL A 99 -2.03 -13.51 15.35
C VAL A 99 -2.39 -12.01 15.36
N PRO A 100 -3.55 -11.62 15.95
CA PRO A 100 -3.99 -10.21 15.96
C PRO A 100 -2.94 -9.23 16.53
N ASP A 101 -2.17 -9.65 17.53
CA ASP A 101 -1.10 -8.84 18.12
C ASP A 101 0.03 -8.51 17.11
N ALA A 102 0.42 -9.45 16.25
CA ALA A 102 1.41 -9.20 15.21
C ALA A 102 0.89 -8.23 14.15
N VAL A 103 -0.37 -8.37 13.74
CA VAL A 103 -1.01 -7.48 12.78
C VAL A 103 -1.19 -6.08 13.38
N GLY A 104 -1.63 -5.97 14.63
CA GLY A 104 -1.74 -4.71 15.36
C GLY A 104 -0.39 -4.00 15.46
N ALA A 105 0.67 -4.75 15.75
CA ALA A 105 2.02 -4.19 15.82
C ALA A 105 2.55 -3.71 14.46
N ALA A 106 2.19 -4.35 13.35
CA ALA A 106 2.55 -3.87 12.01
C ALA A 106 1.79 -2.57 11.66
N ARG A 107 0.51 -2.47 12.04
CA ARG A 107 -0.34 -1.31 11.76
C ARG A 107 -0.02 -0.09 12.61
N ASP A 108 0.38 -0.28 13.86
CA ASP A 108 0.78 0.80 14.78
C ASP A 108 2.28 1.06 14.64
N LYS A 109 2.63 2.18 13.99
CA LYS A 109 4.02 2.58 13.76
C LYS A 109 4.79 2.85 15.06
N ALA A 110 4.12 3.27 16.14
CA ALA A 110 4.77 3.46 17.44
C ALA A 110 5.18 2.11 18.03
N VAL A 111 4.29 1.12 17.98
CA VAL A 111 4.58 -0.26 18.41
C VAL A 111 5.64 -0.90 17.49
N SER A 112 5.55 -0.71 16.18
CA SER A 112 6.56 -1.17 15.22
C SER A 112 7.95 -0.66 15.60
N ARG A 113 8.10 0.64 15.88
CA ARG A 113 9.39 1.23 16.26
C ARG A 113 9.96 0.62 17.55
N GLN A 114 9.11 0.37 18.55
CA GLN A 114 9.53 -0.28 19.80
C GLN A 114 10.06 -1.71 19.53
N ARG A 115 9.33 -2.50 18.73
CA ARG A 115 9.74 -3.88 18.38
C ARG A 115 11.02 -3.90 17.55
N PHE A 116 11.16 -2.97 16.59
CA PHE A 116 12.38 -2.86 15.78
C PHE A 116 13.58 -2.48 16.66
N ALA A 117 13.43 -1.52 17.57
CA ALA A 117 14.50 -1.15 18.50
C ALA A 117 14.90 -2.31 19.40
N ALA A 118 13.94 -3.05 19.97
CA ALA A 118 14.20 -4.22 20.81
C ALA A 118 14.91 -5.36 20.06
N ALA A 119 14.69 -5.47 18.74
CA ALA A 119 15.30 -6.47 17.88
C ALA A 119 16.56 -5.98 17.14
N ASN A 120 17.02 -4.73 17.41
CA ASN A 120 18.12 -4.06 16.70
C ASN A 120 17.91 -3.99 15.17
N VAL A 121 16.67 -3.81 14.71
CA VAL A 121 16.37 -3.62 13.31
C VAL A 121 16.44 -2.12 12.98
N PRO A 122 17.23 -1.70 11.96
CA PRO A 122 17.42 -0.29 11.63
C PRO A 122 16.11 0.37 11.22
N SER A 123 15.67 1.39 11.94
CA SER A 123 14.47 2.19 11.63
C SER A 123 14.66 3.64 12.03
N ALA A 124 13.73 4.52 11.62
CA ALA A 124 13.74 5.92 11.99
C ALA A 124 13.66 6.09 13.52
N ALA A 125 14.44 7.01 14.10
CA ALA A 125 14.23 7.48 15.46
C ALA A 125 12.87 8.17 15.53
N SER A 126 12.05 7.78 16.51
CA SER A 126 10.64 8.17 16.58
C SER A 126 10.23 8.56 17.99
N THR A 127 9.37 9.54 18.10
CA THR A 127 8.74 9.97 19.34
C THR A 127 7.24 10.14 19.12
N TRP A 128 6.44 9.50 19.95
CA TRP A 128 5.00 9.71 19.97
C TRP A 128 4.68 11.07 20.63
N VAL A 129 3.82 11.86 19.98
CA VAL A 129 3.49 13.22 20.41
C VAL A 129 1.98 13.47 20.34
N HIS A 130 1.43 14.19 21.32
CA HIS A 130 -0.02 14.44 21.43
C HIS A 130 -0.36 15.92 21.41
N SER A 131 0.60 16.77 21.15
CA SER A 131 0.37 18.22 21.05
C SER A 131 1.47 18.87 20.23
N LEU A 132 1.16 20.04 19.69
CA LEU A 132 2.14 20.87 18.98
C LEU A 132 3.37 21.18 19.86
N ALA A 133 3.17 21.46 21.16
CA ALA A 133 4.25 21.71 22.10
C ALA A 133 5.15 20.48 22.30
N ALA A 134 4.56 19.29 22.43
CA ALA A 134 5.31 18.03 22.50
C ALA A 134 6.07 17.75 21.21
N ALA A 135 5.47 18.05 20.05
CA ALA A 135 6.13 17.93 18.75
C ALA A 135 7.32 18.89 18.61
N ALA A 136 7.21 20.14 19.09
CA ALA A 136 8.32 21.10 19.11
C ALA A 136 9.49 20.58 19.96
N SER A 137 9.22 20.12 21.17
CA SER A 137 10.25 19.56 22.05
C SER A 137 10.88 18.28 21.50
N ALA A 138 10.12 17.45 20.79
CA ALA A 138 10.66 16.28 20.11
C ALA A 138 11.54 16.66 18.92
N ALA A 139 11.13 17.66 18.14
CA ALA A 139 11.89 18.16 16.98
C ALA A 139 13.24 18.78 17.39
N GLU A 140 13.33 19.44 18.55
CA GLU A 140 14.59 19.92 19.09
C GLU A 140 15.60 18.80 19.35
N ARG A 141 15.13 17.60 19.73
CA ARG A 141 16.00 16.43 19.99
C ARG A 141 16.37 15.68 18.71
N VAL A 142 15.42 15.55 17.78
CA VAL A 142 15.60 14.80 16.55
C VAL A 142 16.37 15.64 15.50
N GLY A 143 16.16 16.96 15.50
CA GLY A 143 16.69 17.87 14.50
C GLY A 143 15.75 18.03 13.30
N TYR A 144 16.15 18.92 12.36
CA TYR A 144 15.47 19.15 11.10
C TYR A 144 16.36 18.74 9.92
N PRO A 145 15.75 18.26 8.82
CA PRO A 145 14.33 18.03 8.64
C PRO A 145 13.82 16.85 9.47
N ALA A 146 12.52 16.89 9.82
CA ALA A 146 11.80 15.82 10.52
C ALA A 146 10.56 15.40 9.73
N VAL A 147 9.87 14.36 10.18
CA VAL A 147 8.61 13.88 9.61
C VAL A 147 7.55 13.81 10.69
N LEU A 148 6.38 14.40 10.44
CA LEU A 148 5.15 14.15 11.19
C LEU A 148 4.28 13.18 10.42
N LYS A 149 3.72 12.19 11.12
CA LYS A 149 2.78 11.23 10.53
C LYS A 149 1.83 10.63 11.58
N PRO A 150 0.60 10.23 11.21
CA PRO A 150 -0.26 9.43 12.08
C PRO A 150 0.44 8.15 12.54
N ALA A 151 0.19 7.71 13.77
CA ALA A 151 0.72 6.46 14.30
C ALA A 151 0.16 5.24 13.55
N ALA A 152 -1.14 5.27 13.19
CA ALA A 152 -1.78 4.26 12.36
C ALA A 152 -2.47 4.93 11.17
N HIS A 153 -2.07 4.61 9.98
CA HIS A 153 -2.73 4.93 8.70
C HIS A 153 -1.94 4.36 7.52
N ALA A 154 -2.56 4.34 6.33
CA ALA A 154 -1.96 3.90 5.08
C ALA A 154 -2.03 5.00 3.99
N GLY A 155 -1.28 4.83 2.88
CA GLY A 155 -1.37 5.68 1.70
C GLY A 155 -0.93 7.12 1.90
N SER A 156 0.11 7.36 2.71
CA SER A 156 0.68 8.69 3.02
C SER A 156 -0.30 9.71 3.61
N VAL A 157 -1.44 9.26 4.15
CA VAL A 157 -2.43 10.13 4.81
C VAL A 157 -1.79 10.82 6.01
N GLY A 158 -1.78 12.16 6.01
CA GLY A 158 -1.23 12.96 7.10
C GLY A 158 0.29 12.91 7.24
N VAL A 159 1.02 12.28 6.32
CA VAL A 159 2.50 12.22 6.35
C VAL A 159 3.07 13.49 5.74
N VAL A 160 3.89 14.23 6.51
CA VAL A 160 4.41 15.53 6.07
C VAL A 160 5.81 15.80 6.62
N ARG A 161 6.66 16.36 5.77
CA ARG A 161 8.00 16.80 6.13
C ARG A 161 7.95 18.17 6.81
N VAL A 162 8.78 18.32 7.82
CA VAL A 162 9.00 19.56 8.59
C VAL A 162 10.43 20.01 8.37
N ASP A 163 10.63 21.09 7.65
CA ASP A 163 11.99 21.58 7.34
C ASP A 163 12.55 22.51 8.44
N ALA A 164 11.69 23.17 9.21
CA ALA A 164 12.06 24.08 10.28
C ALA A 164 10.96 24.21 11.36
N LEU A 165 11.31 24.78 12.51
CA LEU A 165 10.35 25.03 13.58
C LEU A 165 9.16 25.88 13.13
N THR A 166 9.39 26.83 12.21
CA THR A 166 8.34 27.71 11.64
C THR A 166 7.28 26.96 10.85
N ASP A 167 7.59 25.77 10.32
CA ASP A 167 6.65 24.93 9.57
C ASP A 167 5.76 24.09 10.48
N LEU A 168 6.19 23.90 11.73
CA LEU A 168 5.60 22.92 12.65
C LEU A 168 4.10 23.14 12.89
N PRO A 169 3.58 24.37 13.10
CA PRO A 169 2.14 24.58 13.31
C PRO A 169 1.27 24.08 12.14
N ARG A 170 1.68 24.39 10.90
CA ARG A 170 0.97 23.97 9.69
C ARG A 170 1.06 22.45 9.47
N THR A 171 2.25 21.89 9.64
CA THR A 171 2.48 20.45 9.43
C THR A 171 1.86 19.60 10.51
N TRP A 172 1.81 20.10 11.77
CA TRP A 172 1.06 19.48 12.86
C TRP A 172 -0.43 19.34 12.51
N ALA A 173 -1.07 20.42 12.04
CA ALA A 173 -2.48 20.39 11.66
C ALA A 173 -2.77 19.34 10.56
N ILE A 174 -1.85 19.14 9.60
CA ILE A 174 -1.98 18.11 8.56
C ILE A 174 -1.90 16.70 9.17
N ALA A 175 -0.90 16.45 10.01
CA ALA A 175 -0.70 15.14 10.63
C ALA A 175 -1.81 14.79 11.63
N GLU A 176 -2.27 15.77 12.42
CA GLU A 176 -3.38 15.64 13.36
C GLU A 176 -4.70 15.32 12.64
N ALA A 177 -5.01 16.03 11.54
CA ALA A 177 -6.18 15.73 10.71
C ALA A 177 -6.12 14.32 10.13
N GLY A 178 -4.94 13.87 9.68
CA GLY A 178 -4.73 12.49 9.25
C GLY A 178 -4.93 11.48 10.38
N ALA A 179 -4.43 11.76 11.59
CA ALA A 179 -4.58 10.89 12.75
C ALA A 179 -6.03 10.82 13.28
N ALA A 180 -6.85 11.84 13.01
CA ALA A 180 -8.27 11.87 13.35
C ALA A 180 -9.16 11.22 12.27
N HIS A 181 -8.61 10.85 11.11
CA HIS A 181 -9.36 10.24 10.02
C HIS A 181 -9.77 8.80 10.38
N GLN A 182 -10.89 8.36 9.81
CA GLN A 182 -11.45 7.02 10.00
C GLN A 182 -10.38 5.92 9.76
N GLY A 183 -10.30 4.95 10.66
CA GLY A 183 -9.34 3.85 10.61
C GLY A 183 -7.98 4.14 11.26
N ALA A 184 -7.77 5.32 11.82
CA ALA A 184 -6.62 5.64 12.66
C ALA A 184 -6.84 5.10 14.08
N GLU A 185 -6.60 3.82 14.28
CA GLU A 185 -6.82 3.13 15.57
C GLU A 185 -5.76 3.49 16.61
N GLY A 186 -4.58 3.90 16.18
CA GLY A 186 -3.54 4.46 17.04
C GLY A 186 -3.73 5.98 17.17
N GLN A 187 -4.47 6.41 18.16
CA GLN A 187 -4.69 7.83 18.38
C GLN A 187 -3.37 8.55 18.68
N GLY A 188 -2.90 9.36 17.75
CA GLY A 188 -1.72 10.18 17.94
C GLY A 188 -0.86 10.33 16.69
N VAL A 189 0.14 11.17 16.85
CA VAL A 189 1.09 11.53 15.79
C VAL A 189 2.49 11.09 16.23
N LEU A 190 3.29 10.62 15.28
CA LEU A 190 4.72 10.39 15.46
C LEU A 190 5.48 11.57 14.87
N LEU A 191 6.52 12.01 15.60
CA LEU A 191 7.60 12.81 15.05
C LEU A 191 8.81 11.91 14.89
N GLU A 192 9.31 11.83 13.68
CA GLU A 192 10.45 10.97 13.32
C GLU A 192 11.57 11.79 12.68
N GLU A 193 12.80 11.28 12.77
CA GLU A 193 13.88 11.79 11.95
C GLU A 193 13.56 11.62 10.46
N TYR A 194 13.98 12.56 9.64
CA TYR A 194 13.89 12.42 8.20
C TYR A 194 15.03 11.53 7.70
N LEU A 195 14.68 10.38 7.15
CA LEU A 195 15.65 9.50 6.50
C LEU A 195 15.92 10.00 5.08
N ASP A 196 17.10 10.54 4.84
CA ASP A 196 17.49 11.01 3.51
C ASP A 196 17.97 9.84 2.64
N GLY A 197 17.53 9.84 1.37
CA GLY A 197 17.88 8.82 0.39
C GLY A 197 16.68 8.31 -0.41
N PRO A 198 16.93 7.50 -1.46
CA PRO A 198 15.88 6.88 -2.25
C PRO A 198 14.96 5.98 -1.42
N GLU A 199 13.68 6.00 -1.74
CA GLU A 199 12.70 5.10 -1.13
C GLU A 199 12.51 3.86 -1.97
N ILE A 200 12.40 2.74 -1.28
CA ILE A 200 12.10 1.43 -1.87
C ILE A 200 11.07 0.70 -1.01
N SER A 201 10.50 -0.36 -1.56
CA SER A 201 9.89 -1.42 -0.78
C SER A 201 10.46 -2.79 -1.15
N VAL A 202 10.36 -3.71 -0.21
CA VAL A 202 10.66 -5.14 -0.40
C VAL A 202 9.35 -5.89 -0.30
N GLU A 203 8.98 -6.52 -1.40
CA GLU A 203 7.79 -7.37 -1.46
C GLU A 203 8.19 -8.77 -0.97
N THR A 204 7.52 -9.26 0.05
CA THR A 204 7.89 -10.52 0.72
C THR A 204 6.72 -11.48 0.80
N ALA A 205 7.03 -12.78 0.85
CA ALA A 205 6.09 -13.83 1.20
C ALA A 205 6.60 -14.58 2.44
N THR A 206 5.78 -14.66 3.48
CA THR A 206 6.09 -15.40 4.71
C THR A 206 5.16 -16.61 4.82
N TYR A 207 5.72 -17.79 5.00
CA TYR A 207 4.98 -19.03 5.22
C TYR A 207 5.55 -19.76 6.42
N ARG A 208 4.72 -19.93 7.46
CA ARG A 208 5.10 -20.60 8.73
C ARG A 208 6.38 -20.01 9.35
N GLY A 209 6.51 -18.69 9.33
CA GLY A 209 7.63 -17.97 9.91
C GLY A 209 8.89 -17.92 9.04
N VAL A 210 8.89 -18.56 7.88
CA VAL A 210 9.99 -18.46 6.89
C VAL A 210 9.60 -17.39 5.88
N THR A 211 10.38 -16.31 5.83
CA THR A 211 10.18 -15.20 4.90
C THR A 211 11.09 -15.37 3.68
N THR A 212 10.53 -15.13 2.51
CA THR A 212 11.25 -15.00 1.23
C THR A 212 11.01 -13.60 0.69
N ALA A 213 12.08 -12.84 0.48
CA ALA A 213 12.03 -11.58 -0.25
C ALA A 213 11.93 -11.89 -1.76
N VAL A 214 10.88 -11.34 -2.40
CA VAL A 214 10.54 -11.67 -3.80
C VAL A 214 11.07 -10.62 -4.76
N ALA A 215 10.87 -9.33 -4.45
CA ALA A 215 11.26 -8.25 -5.34
C ALA A 215 11.55 -6.96 -4.55
N VAL A 216 12.34 -6.09 -5.19
CA VAL A 216 12.49 -4.69 -4.77
C VAL A 216 11.63 -3.82 -5.68
N THR A 217 10.82 -2.95 -5.08
CA THR A 217 10.13 -1.88 -5.78
C THR A 217 10.86 -0.57 -5.54
N ARG A 218 11.34 0.08 -6.59
CA ARG A 218 11.94 1.43 -6.52
C ARG A 218 10.83 2.45 -6.65
N LYS A 219 10.72 3.35 -5.66
CA LYS A 219 9.65 4.34 -5.58
C LYS A 219 10.14 5.72 -6.04
N SER A 220 9.29 6.44 -6.77
CA SER A 220 9.46 7.86 -7.08
C SER A 220 8.50 8.67 -6.24
N LEU A 221 8.99 9.74 -5.60
CA LEU A 221 8.21 10.62 -4.74
C LEU A 221 8.20 12.05 -5.27
N GLY A 222 7.12 12.77 -4.94
CA GLY A 222 6.95 14.18 -5.31
C GLY A 222 6.11 14.97 -4.31
N PHE A 223 5.75 16.21 -4.70
CA PHE A 223 4.82 17.09 -3.96
C PHE A 223 5.29 17.49 -2.56
N LYS A 224 6.58 17.83 -2.39
CA LYS A 224 7.08 18.36 -1.11
C LYS A 224 6.18 19.48 -0.57
N PRO A 225 5.81 19.50 0.74
CA PRO A 225 6.36 18.71 1.85
C PRO A 225 5.72 17.33 2.04
N TYR A 226 4.82 16.91 1.17
CA TYR A 226 4.19 15.60 1.18
C TYR A 226 5.14 14.54 0.59
N PHE A 227 4.83 13.26 0.85
CA PHE A 227 5.54 12.11 0.29
C PHE A 227 4.63 11.37 -0.70
N MET A 228 4.17 12.10 -1.74
CA MET A 228 3.29 11.50 -2.74
C MET A 228 4.06 10.59 -3.65
N GLU A 229 3.62 9.35 -3.75
CA GLU A 229 4.16 8.38 -4.68
C GLU A 229 3.75 8.74 -6.11
N THR A 230 4.74 9.06 -6.94
CA THR A 230 4.55 9.47 -8.34
C THR A 230 4.79 8.35 -9.34
N GLY A 231 5.38 7.26 -8.89
CA GLY A 231 5.60 6.07 -9.70
C GLY A 231 6.42 4.99 -8.99
N HIS A 232 6.39 3.80 -9.56
CA HIS A 232 7.11 2.63 -9.07
C HIS A 232 7.75 1.88 -10.24
N CYS A 233 8.88 1.25 -9.99
CA CYS A 233 9.54 0.37 -10.94
C CYS A 233 10.02 -0.90 -10.23
N VAL A 234 9.72 -2.06 -10.80
CA VAL A 234 10.20 -3.37 -10.38
C VAL A 234 11.03 -3.96 -11.49
N THR A 235 12.21 -4.49 -11.15
CA THR A 235 13.09 -5.21 -12.06
C THR A 235 13.35 -6.59 -11.49
N ALA A 236 13.24 -7.62 -12.31
CA ALA A 236 13.63 -8.97 -11.92
C ALA A 236 15.11 -9.00 -11.55
N GLY A 237 15.46 -9.74 -10.50
CA GLY A 237 16.84 -9.89 -10.08
C GLY A 237 17.53 -8.58 -9.62
N ASP A 238 16.78 -7.58 -9.15
CA ASP A 238 17.38 -6.33 -8.64
C ASP A 238 18.46 -6.64 -7.60
N PRO A 239 19.73 -6.26 -7.83
CA PRO A 239 20.86 -6.63 -6.96
C PRO A 239 20.73 -6.08 -5.53
N LEU A 240 19.92 -5.04 -5.33
CA LEU A 240 19.66 -4.48 -4.00
C LEU A 240 18.95 -5.48 -3.09
N LEU A 241 18.22 -6.47 -3.65
CA LEU A 241 17.49 -7.47 -2.88
C LEU A 241 18.37 -8.19 -1.87
N THR A 242 19.62 -8.52 -2.24
CA THR A 242 20.57 -9.19 -1.33
C THR A 242 20.92 -8.37 -0.09
N THR A 243 20.91 -7.04 -0.21
CA THR A 243 21.19 -6.12 0.89
C THR A 243 20.00 -5.88 1.78
N VAL A 244 18.80 -5.76 1.20
CA VAL A 244 17.59 -5.34 1.93
C VAL A 244 16.76 -6.50 2.46
N ALA A 245 16.85 -7.69 1.86
CA ALA A 245 16.11 -8.88 2.29
C ALA A 245 16.35 -9.22 3.77
N PRO A 246 17.58 -9.29 4.29
CA PRO A 246 17.82 -9.62 5.70
C PRO A 246 17.16 -8.62 6.67
N ILE A 247 17.07 -7.34 6.29
CA ILE A 247 16.43 -6.29 7.10
C ILE A 247 14.91 -6.49 7.11
N ALA A 248 14.31 -6.76 5.93
CA ALA A 248 12.88 -7.04 5.80
C ALA A 248 12.48 -8.29 6.61
N GLU A 249 13.26 -9.38 6.51
CA GLU A 249 13.04 -10.60 7.27
C GLU A 249 13.15 -10.37 8.79
N ALA A 250 14.15 -9.59 9.24
CA ALA A 250 14.30 -9.24 10.63
C ALA A 250 13.14 -8.37 11.15
N ALA A 251 12.64 -7.45 10.32
CA ALA A 251 11.48 -6.62 10.65
C ALA A 251 10.21 -7.46 10.84
N LEU A 252 9.92 -8.35 9.90
CA LEU A 252 8.74 -9.23 9.97
C LEU A 252 8.81 -10.17 11.18
N ARG A 253 9.98 -10.73 11.45
CA ARG A 253 10.22 -11.55 12.66
C ARG A 253 10.03 -10.75 13.94
N ALA A 254 10.53 -9.52 14.01
CA ALA A 254 10.37 -8.63 15.17
C ALA A 254 8.89 -8.30 15.44
N LEU A 255 8.09 -8.16 14.40
CA LEU A 255 6.64 -7.93 14.50
C LEU A 255 5.85 -9.20 14.81
N GLY A 256 6.44 -10.40 14.64
CA GLY A 256 5.75 -11.68 14.81
C GLY A 256 4.91 -12.08 13.59
N ILE A 257 5.20 -11.55 12.41
CA ILE A 257 4.54 -11.95 11.17
C ILE A 257 5.04 -13.33 10.73
N THR A 258 4.12 -14.28 10.62
CA THR A 258 4.43 -15.68 10.33
C THR A 258 3.79 -16.18 9.03
N ASN A 259 2.79 -15.48 8.48
CA ASN A 259 2.08 -15.89 7.28
C ASN A 259 1.63 -14.66 6.46
N GLY A 260 1.61 -14.80 5.13
CA GLY A 260 1.06 -13.81 4.22
C GLY A 260 2.10 -13.06 3.41
N ILE A 261 1.63 -12.14 2.60
CA ILE A 261 2.45 -11.19 1.84
C ILE A 261 2.65 -9.94 2.68
N SER A 262 3.85 -9.37 2.62
CA SER A 262 4.12 -8.09 3.27
C SER A 262 4.87 -7.14 2.35
N HIS A 263 4.54 -5.86 2.49
CA HIS A 263 5.16 -4.73 1.80
C HIS A 263 5.98 -3.96 2.82
N VAL A 264 7.33 -4.02 2.71
CA VAL A 264 8.27 -3.49 3.70
C VAL A 264 8.99 -2.29 3.11
N GLU A 265 8.68 -1.10 3.62
CA GLU A 265 9.22 0.17 3.11
C GLU A 265 10.51 0.58 3.81
N MET A 266 11.49 1.05 3.02
CA MET A 266 12.80 1.48 3.48
C MET A 266 13.29 2.73 2.75
N ARG A 267 14.14 3.50 3.42
CA ARG A 267 15.01 4.50 2.79
C ARG A 267 16.45 3.99 2.75
N LEU A 268 17.09 4.21 1.61
CA LEU A 268 18.50 3.89 1.39
C LEU A 268 19.34 5.07 1.82
N THR A 269 19.62 5.16 3.13
CA THR A 269 20.42 6.27 3.69
C THR A 269 21.92 6.05 3.50
N ALA A 270 22.71 7.09 3.78
CA ALA A 270 24.16 6.98 3.77
C ALA A 270 24.71 5.91 4.74
N ASP A 271 23.98 5.67 5.85
CA ASP A 271 24.32 4.67 6.87
C ASP A 271 23.72 3.28 6.60
N GLY A 272 23.13 3.09 5.41
CA GLY A 272 22.47 1.85 4.99
C GLY A 272 20.95 1.93 4.97
N PRO A 273 20.26 0.83 4.61
CA PRO A 273 18.81 0.79 4.54
C PRO A 273 18.16 0.90 5.94
N ARG A 274 17.13 1.74 6.07
CA ARG A 274 16.39 1.94 7.32
C ARG A 274 14.88 1.87 7.07
N LEU A 275 14.17 1.18 7.94
CA LEU A 275 12.73 0.95 7.85
C LEU A 275 11.92 2.24 8.01
N ILE A 276 10.93 2.39 7.13
CA ILE A 276 9.85 3.38 7.22
C ILE A 276 8.59 2.74 7.79
N GLU A 277 8.17 1.60 7.22
CA GLU A 277 6.90 0.96 7.53
C GLU A 277 6.88 -0.50 7.11
N VAL A 278 6.05 -1.30 7.78
CA VAL A 278 5.71 -2.67 7.38
C VAL A 278 4.20 -2.77 7.24
N ASN A 279 3.73 -3.12 6.05
CA ASN A 279 2.34 -3.41 5.78
C ASN A 279 2.16 -4.92 5.60
N ALA A 280 1.37 -5.58 6.45
CA ALA A 280 1.15 -7.05 6.42
C ALA A 280 0.15 -7.45 5.31
N ARG A 281 0.33 -6.90 4.11
CA ARG A 281 -0.47 -7.11 2.90
C ARG A 281 0.32 -6.77 1.64
N CYS A 282 -0.26 -7.06 0.47
CA CYS A 282 0.28 -6.59 -0.80
C CYS A 282 0.39 -5.06 -0.86
N GLY A 283 1.41 -4.56 -1.52
CA GLY A 283 1.60 -3.15 -1.81
C GLY A 283 0.42 -2.53 -2.57
N GLY A 284 0.23 -1.22 -2.41
CA GLY A 284 -0.72 -0.43 -3.17
C GLY A 284 -0.28 -0.21 -4.62
N ASP A 285 -0.96 0.72 -5.31
CA ASP A 285 -0.55 1.26 -6.61
C ASP A 285 -0.11 0.19 -7.65
N LEU A 286 -0.80 -0.95 -7.66
CA LEU A 286 -0.52 -2.09 -8.55
C LEU A 286 0.88 -2.72 -8.40
N ILE A 287 1.59 -2.49 -7.30
CA ILE A 287 2.94 -3.04 -7.08
C ILE A 287 2.95 -4.57 -7.26
N GLY A 288 1.95 -5.29 -6.76
CA GLY A 288 1.83 -6.74 -6.97
C GLY A 288 1.71 -7.15 -8.45
N ASP A 289 1.05 -6.33 -9.28
CA ASP A 289 0.98 -6.54 -10.74
C ASP A 289 2.33 -6.23 -11.42
N LEU A 290 3.06 -5.19 -10.95
CA LEU A 290 4.42 -4.92 -11.43
C LEU A 290 5.37 -6.09 -11.11
N VAL A 291 5.30 -6.66 -9.90
CA VAL A 291 6.10 -7.84 -9.52
C VAL A 291 5.79 -9.00 -10.46
N ARG A 292 4.50 -9.30 -10.70
CA ARG A 292 4.09 -10.37 -11.61
C ARG A 292 4.61 -10.15 -13.05
N ARG A 293 4.55 -8.92 -13.56
CA ARG A 293 5.02 -8.59 -14.92
C ARG A 293 6.53 -8.65 -15.05
N ALA A 294 7.25 -8.26 -13.99
CA ALA A 294 8.71 -8.26 -13.99
C ALA A 294 9.30 -9.67 -13.76
N THR A 295 8.73 -10.43 -12.83
CA THR A 295 9.33 -11.67 -12.32
C THR A 295 8.51 -12.93 -12.65
N GLY A 296 7.25 -12.80 -13.06
CA GLY A 296 6.30 -13.90 -13.19
C GLY A 296 5.68 -14.35 -11.85
N VAL A 297 6.18 -13.88 -10.71
CA VAL A 297 5.66 -14.26 -9.39
C VAL A 297 4.37 -13.51 -9.08
N ASP A 298 3.28 -14.23 -8.89
CA ASP A 298 1.97 -13.66 -8.54
C ASP A 298 1.78 -13.63 -7.00
N LEU A 299 2.01 -12.46 -6.41
CA LEU A 299 1.90 -12.27 -4.95
C LEU A 299 0.47 -12.47 -4.43
N ALA A 300 -0.56 -12.18 -5.22
CA ALA A 300 -1.94 -12.37 -4.81
C ALA A 300 -2.31 -13.86 -4.76
N ARG A 301 -1.84 -14.63 -5.76
CA ARG A 301 -1.96 -16.09 -5.77
C ARG A 301 -1.16 -16.72 -4.62
N ALA A 302 0.04 -16.22 -4.35
CA ALA A 302 0.86 -16.64 -3.21
C ALA A 302 0.16 -16.36 -1.87
N ALA A 303 -0.47 -15.17 -1.71
CA ALA A 303 -1.27 -14.84 -0.54
C ALA A 303 -2.43 -15.82 -0.32
N ALA A 304 -3.15 -16.17 -1.40
CA ALA A 304 -4.24 -17.14 -1.36
C ALA A 304 -3.74 -18.54 -0.95
N ALA A 305 -2.60 -18.98 -1.48
CA ALA A 305 -1.97 -20.25 -1.12
C ALA A 305 -1.60 -20.29 0.37
N ILE A 306 -0.94 -19.25 0.87
CA ILE A 306 -0.53 -19.13 2.27
C ILE A 306 -1.75 -19.13 3.20
N ALA A 307 -2.80 -18.37 2.87
CA ALA A 307 -4.03 -18.32 3.65
C ALA A 307 -4.73 -19.69 3.72
N CYS A 308 -4.61 -20.51 2.68
CA CYS A 308 -5.11 -21.89 2.66
C CYS A 308 -4.15 -22.92 3.31
N GLY A 309 -3.01 -22.48 3.84
CA GLY A 309 -2.01 -23.36 4.48
C GLY A 309 -1.11 -24.12 3.52
N HIS A 310 -1.01 -23.66 2.27
CA HIS A 310 -0.17 -24.27 1.24
C HIS A 310 1.11 -23.47 1.02
N ILE A 311 2.18 -24.15 0.59
CA ILE A 311 3.43 -23.52 0.19
C ILE A 311 3.15 -22.65 -1.05
N PRO A 312 3.50 -21.36 -1.03
CA PRO A 312 3.35 -20.50 -2.19
C PRO A 312 4.36 -20.85 -3.28
N ASP A 313 3.95 -20.71 -4.53
CA ASP A 313 4.89 -20.73 -5.66
C ASP A 313 5.49 -19.33 -5.83
N LEU A 314 6.79 -19.23 -5.59
CA LEU A 314 7.58 -18.01 -5.69
C LEU A 314 8.71 -18.14 -6.73
N HIS A 315 8.60 -19.13 -7.62
CA HIS A 315 9.62 -19.34 -8.65
C HIS A 315 9.50 -18.28 -9.74
N PRO A 316 10.56 -17.46 -9.99
CA PRO A 316 10.53 -16.49 -11.08
C PRO A 316 10.47 -17.19 -12.45
N THR A 317 9.61 -16.71 -13.33
CA THR A 317 9.45 -17.22 -14.71
C THR A 317 9.72 -16.16 -15.77
N GLU A 318 9.88 -14.91 -15.34
CA GLU A 318 10.18 -13.75 -16.19
C GLU A 318 11.43 -13.04 -15.68
N ASP A 319 12.17 -12.43 -16.61
CA ASP A 319 13.36 -11.62 -16.35
C ASP A 319 13.20 -10.28 -17.08
N ARG A 320 12.33 -9.42 -16.55
CA ARG A 320 11.92 -8.16 -17.16
C ARG A 320 11.85 -7.04 -16.14
N SER A 321 11.41 -5.88 -16.60
CA SER A 321 11.06 -4.74 -15.77
C SER A 321 9.65 -4.27 -16.05
N ALA A 322 8.97 -3.76 -15.02
CA ALA A 322 7.67 -3.13 -15.15
C ALA A 322 7.62 -1.85 -14.32
N ALA A 323 6.94 -0.84 -14.83
CA ALA A 323 6.81 0.44 -14.14
C ALA A 323 5.38 0.97 -14.21
N ILE A 324 4.99 1.70 -13.17
CA ILE A 324 3.79 2.53 -13.13
C ILE A 324 4.19 3.99 -12.92
N GLY A 325 3.51 4.90 -13.58
CA GLY A 325 3.63 6.34 -13.34
C GLY A 325 2.27 6.99 -13.21
N MET A 326 2.17 7.88 -12.24
CA MET A 326 0.96 8.64 -11.98
C MET A 326 0.94 9.89 -12.85
N LEU A 327 -0.22 10.19 -13.43
CA LEU A 327 -0.49 11.40 -14.18
C LEU A 327 -1.17 12.41 -13.25
N TYR A 328 -0.74 13.66 -13.33
CA TYR A 328 -1.28 14.77 -12.55
C TYR A 328 -1.86 15.84 -13.48
N PRO A 329 -2.92 16.56 -13.05
CA PRO A 329 -3.44 17.67 -13.83
C PRO A 329 -2.42 18.81 -13.89
N PRO A 330 -2.38 19.62 -14.98
CA PRO A 330 -1.41 20.70 -15.12
C PRO A 330 -1.72 21.93 -14.25
N ALA A 331 -2.94 22.01 -13.71
CA ALA A 331 -3.40 23.14 -12.88
C ALA A 331 -4.61 22.71 -12.03
N GLU A 332 -4.96 23.53 -11.03
CA GLU A 332 -6.22 23.40 -10.29
C GLU A 332 -7.39 24.00 -11.09
N GLY A 333 -8.56 23.37 -11.01
CA GLY A 333 -9.79 23.81 -11.68
C GLY A 333 -10.70 22.66 -12.11
N ILE A 334 -11.38 22.83 -13.23
CA ILE A 334 -12.26 21.80 -13.81
C ILE A 334 -11.58 21.18 -15.03
N VAL A 335 -11.55 19.87 -15.09
CA VAL A 335 -11.04 19.12 -16.25
C VAL A 335 -11.95 19.37 -17.45
N THR A 336 -11.42 19.93 -18.53
CA THR A 336 -12.17 20.28 -19.76
C THR A 336 -11.85 19.36 -20.92
N HIS A 337 -10.71 18.66 -20.87
CA HIS A 337 -10.27 17.73 -21.90
C HIS A 337 -9.36 16.66 -21.27
N ARG A 338 -9.47 15.43 -21.80
CA ARG A 338 -8.52 14.34 -21.55
C ARG A 338 -8.39 13.47 -22.77
N GLU A 339 -7.19 13.17 -23.16
CA GLU A 339 -6.90 12.31 -24.32
C GLU A 339 -5.54 11.63 -24.12
N LEU A 340 -5.46 10.35 -24.44
CA LEU A 340 -4.19 9.68 -24.70
C LEU A 340 -3.93 9.71 -26.20
N ARG A 341 -3.03 10.59 -26.65
CA ARG A 341 -2.69 10.72 -28.07
C ARG A 341 -2.10 9.40 -28.60
N PRO A 342 -2.38 9.04 -29.88
CA PRO A 342 -1.85 7.83 -30.49
C PRO A 342 -0.31 7.76 -30.42
N GLY A 343 0.24 6.55 -30.30
CA GLY A 343 1.68 6.31 -30.24
C GLY A 343 2.02 4.83 -30.31
N ARG A 344 3.25 4.48 -29.98
CA ARG A 344 3.67 3.07 -29.90
C ARG A 344 3.20 2.48 -28.59
N ASP A 345 2.30 1.52 -28.63
CA ASP A 345 1.66 0.93 -27.46
C ASP A 345 2.11 -0.53 -27.16
N GLN A 346 3.13 -1.02 -27.88
CA GLN A 346 3.62 -2.40 -27.75
C GLN A 346 4.12 -2.76 -26.32
N HIS A 347 4.48 -1.76 -25.53
CA HIS A 347 4.94 -1.91 -24.14
C HIS A 347 3.94 -1.32 -23.12
N LEU A 348 2.83 -0.77 -23.59
CA LEU A 348 1.76 -0.26 -22.77
C LEU A 348 0.89 -1.43 -22.30
N GLU A 349 0.93 -1.70 -21.01
CA GLU A 349 0.17 -2.78 -20.39
C GLU A 349 -1.21 -2.32 -19.96
N HIS A 350 -1.27 -1.09 -19.41
CA HIS A 350 -2.51 -0.50 -18.96
C HIS A 350 -2.40 1.03 -18.91
N PHE A 351 -3.50 1.70 -19.27
CA PHE A 351 -3.68 3.14 -19.08
C PHE A 351 -5.06 3.40 -18.49
N GLN A 352 -5.14 4.22 -17.46
CA GLN A 352 -6.41 4.52 -16.79
C GLN A 352 -6.52 6.00 -16.45
N TRP A 353 -7.62 6.62 -16.84
CA TRP A 353 -8.04 7.91 -16.34
C TRP A 353 -8.70 7.75 -14.97
N LEU A 354 -8.34 8.60 -14.02
CA LEU A 354 -8.94 8.71 -12.68
C LEU A 354 -9.83 9.95 -12.55
N ARG A 355 -9.79 10.83 -13.53
CA ARG A 355 -10.65 12.02 -13.63
C ARG A 355 -11.36 12.05 -14.96
N ASP A 356 -12.64 12.38 -14.92
CA ASP A 356 -13.47 12.63 -16.10
C ASP A 356 -13.51 14.13 -16.44
N VAL A 357 -13.94 14.44 -17.67
CA VAL A 357 -14.29 15.82 -18.04
C VAL A 357 -15.45 16.27 -17.15
N GLY A 358 -15.30 17.44 -16.53
CA GLY A 358 -16.21 17.97 -15.52
C GLY A 358 -15.76 17.77 -14.07
N ASP A 359 -14.80 16.87 -13.82
CA ASP A 359 -14.27 16.65 -12.46
C ASP A 359 -13.39 17.81 -12.00
N THR A 360 -13.35 18.01 -10.69
CA THR A 360 -12.41 18.94 -10.06
C THR A 360 -11.00 18.35 -10.03
N ALA A 361 -10.04 19.12 -10.53
CA ALA A 361 -8.62 18.86 -10.46
C ALA A 361 -7.99 19.69 -9.33
N THR A 362 -7.18 19.05 -8.49
CA THR A 362 -6.41 19.71 -7.42
C THR A 362 -4.94 19.31 -7.52
N LEU A 363 -4.04 20.18 -7.05
CA LEU A 363 -2.60 19.91 -6.97
C LEU A 363 -2.10 19.79 -5.53
N THR A 364 -2.93 20.19 -4.58
CA THR A 364 -2.60 20.08 -3.16
C THR A 364 -3.17 18.77 -2.60
N PRO A 365 -2.32 17.85 -2.13
CA PRO A 365 -2.76 16.63 -1.47
C PRO A 365 -3.61 16.97 -0.24
N SER A 366 -4.78 16.34 -0.14
CA SER A 366 -5.60 16.43 1.06
C SER A 366 -4.96 15.67 2.21
N SER A 367 -5.14 16.15 3.44
CA SER A 367 -4.69 15.43 4.64
C SER A 367 -5.39 14.08 4.88
N THR A 368 -6.52 13.83 4.20
CA THR A 368 -7.33 12.61 4.37
C THR A 368 -7.42 11.76 3.11
N THR A 369 -7.28 12.37 1.93
CA THR A 369 -7.35 11.69 0.64
C THR A 369 -6.23 12.18 -0.29
N PRO A 370 -4.95 11.93 0.04
CA PRO A 370 -3.83 12.54 -0.70
C PRO A 370 -3.79 12.15 -2.18
N ASN A 371 -4.24 10.96 -2.54
CA ASN A 371 -4.25 10.47 -3.92
C ASN A 371 -5.33 11.09 -4.81
N ASN A 372 -6.20 11.95 -4.28
CA ASN A 372 -7.23 12.65 -5.05
C ASN A 372 -6.67 13.65 -6.08
N ILE A 373 -5.39 13.99 -6.02
CA ILE A 373 -4.71 14.85 -7.00
C ILE A 373 -4.34 14.12 -8.30
N ARG A 374 -4.46 12.77 -8.35
CA ARG A 374 -4.10 11.98 -9.54
C ARG A 374 -5.17 12.12 -10.62
N ALA A 375 -4.73 12.40 -11.86
CA ALA A 375 -5.59 12.44 -13.05
C ALA A 375 -5.69 11.10 -13.76
N GLY A 376 -4.69 10.24 -13.60
CA GLY A 376 -4.61 8.93 -14.24
C GLY A 376 -3.32 8.20 -13.88
N TYR A 377 -3.09 7.07 -14.52
CA TYR A 377 -1.83 6.33 -14.45
C TYR A 377 -1.60 5.48 -15.71
N ALA A 378 -0.34 5.14 -15.95
CA ALA A 378 0.06 4.19 -16.98
C ALA A 378 0.92 3.09 -16.36
N VAL A 379 0.75 1.84 -16.82
CA VAL A 379 1.62 0.69 -16.51
C VAL A 379 2.28 0.25 -17.80
N VAL A 380 3.57 0.06 -17.76
CA VAL A 380 4.39 -0.36 -18.91
C VAL A 380 5.34 -1.49 -18.53
N SER A 381 5.84 -2.21 -19.53
CA SER A 381 6.93 -3.19 -19.38
C SER A 381 8.15 -2.80 -20.22
N GLY A 382 9.29 -3.41 -19.92
CA GLY A 382 10.55 -3.25 -20.64
C GLY A 382 11.52 -4.38 -20.32
N ASP A 383 12.57 -4.52 -21.09
CA ASP A 383 13.60 -5.54 -20.86
C ASP A 383 14.57 -5.13 -19.76
N SER A 384 14.61 -3.85 -19.42
CA SER A 384 15.39 -3.27 -18.32
C SER A 384 14.62 -2.17 -17.59
N ALA A 385 15.08 -1.77 -16.40
CA ALA A 385 14.55 -0.61 -15.69
C ALA A 385 14.58 0.67 -16.54
N HIS A 386 15.67 0.86 -17.30
CA HIS A 386 15.82 2.01 -18.20
C HIS A 386 14.75 2.00 -19.30
N ASP A 387 14.53 0.86 -19.96
CA ASP A 387 13.53 0.74 -21.01
C ASP A 387 12.12 0.96 -20.47
N ALA A 388 11.78 0.32 -19.33
CA ALA A 388 10.48 0.53 -18.70
C ALA A 388 10.24 2.01 -18.34
N GLN A 389 11.25 2.70 -17.80
CA GLN A 389 11.13 4.12 -17.48
C GLN A 389 11.01 5.01 -18.73
N GLN A 390 11.72 4.67 -19.81
CA GLN A 390 11.61 5.38 -21.08
C GLN A 390 10.22 5.18 -21.70
N HIS A 391 9.72 3.94 -21.77
CA HIS A 391 8.37 3.65 -22.23
C HIS A 391 7.31 4.40 -21.42
N LEU A 392 7.50 4.46 -20.09
CA LEU A 392 6.61 5.20 -19.20
C LEU A 392 6.60 6.70 -19.53
N ALA A 393 7.78 7.29 -19.68
CA ALA A 393 7.92 8.70 -20.03
C ALA A 393 7.24 9.01 -21.38
N ASP A 394 7.42 8.15 -22.38
CA ASP A 394 6.80 8.29 -23.70
C ASP A 394 5.26 8.20 -23.63
N VAL A 395 4.70 7.31 -22.81
CA VAL A 395 3.25 7.21 -22.61
C VAL A 395 2.71 8.44 -21.90
N LEU A 396 3.33 8.86 -20.78
CA LEU A 396 2.88 10.00 -20.00
C LEU A 396 2.97 11.33 -20.79
N ALA A 397 3.96 11.48 -21.66
CA ALA A 397 4.09 12.66 -22.54
C ALA A 397 2.98 12.76 -23.58
N ARG A 398 2.29 11.66 -23.90
CA ARG A 398 1.13 11.63 -24.82
C ARG A 398 -0.20 11.92 -24.13
N ALA A 399 -0.26 11.83 -22.80
CA ALA A 399 -1.47 12.11 -22.05
C ALA A 399 -1.73 13.62 -21.99
N ASP A 400 -2.79 14.08 -22.65
CA ASP A 400 -3.21 15.48 -22.70
C ASP A 400 -4.37 15.69 -21.72
N VAL A 401 -4.14 16.46 -20.67
CA VAL A 401 -5.15 16.88 -19.69
C VAL A 401 -5.22 18.40 -19.69
N ARG A 402 -6.40 18.95 -19.92
CA ARG A 402 -6.61 20.41 -19.88
C ARG A 402 -7.57 20.77 -18.76
N VAL A 403 -7.26 21.85 -18.08
CA VAL A 403 -8.01 22.34 -16.92
C VAL A 403 -8.31 23.81 -17.10
N THR A 404 -9.55 24.20 -16.84
CA THR A 404 -9.94 25.62 -16.76
C THR A 404 -9.97 26.04 -15.30
N SER A 405 -9.18 27.07 -14.97
CA SER A 405 -9.13 27.62 -13.60
C SER A 405 -10.51 28.09 -13.15
N THR A 406 -10.90 27.69 -11.94
CA THR A 406 -12.10 28.21 -11.27
C THR A 406 -11.83 29.50 -10.50
N VAL A 407 -10.57 29.89 -10.36
CA VAL A 407 -10.19 31.14 -9.71
C VAL A 407 -10.40 32.28 -10.70
N PRO A 408 -11.24 33.31 -10.39
CA PRO A 408 -11.36 34.49 -11.21
C PRO A 408 -9.96 35.11 -11.38
N ARG A 409 -9.55 35.37 -12.64
CA ARG A 409 -8.34 36.19 -12.85
C ARG A 409 -8.59 37.55 -12.14
N ALA A 410 -7.75 37.82 -11.14
CA ALA A 410 -7.71 39.17 -10.57
C ALA A 410 -7.52 40.13 -11.71
N ALA A 411 -8.47 41.08 -11.86
CA ALA A 411 -8.45 42.13 -12.88
C ALA A 411 -7.37 43.18 -12.57
#